data_a0985609558db14e0400f183b252ad32
#
_entry.id   a0985609558db14e0400f183b252ad32
#
_cell.length_a   1.000
_cell.length_b   1.000
_cell.length_c   1.000
_cell.angle_alpha   90.00
_cell.angle_beta   90.00
_cell.angle_gamma   90.00
#
_symmetry.space_group_name_H-M   'P 1'
#
loop_
_entity.id
_entity.type
_entity.pdbx_description
1 polymer ?
#
loop_
_entity_poly.entity_id
_entity_poly.type
_entity_poly.pdbx_seq_one_letter_code
_entity_poly.pdbx_strand_id
1 'polypeptide(L)'
;MRNNRVLVVASIALATVLAMASGALAQPSWKHVGSLGQRQLVVVEPAAAADSDLLRKAAAAACIPGQPCVVAFWSDIAEVPSSIPMSATQQQAMVAQYIRNPVSGAEELLLKCASGSPAGGKCLR
;
A
#
# COMPACT_ATOMS: atom_id res chain seq x y z
N MET A 1 -34.59 46.18 59.91
CA MET A 1 -34.86 45.05 58.99
C MET A 1 -33.83 45.05 57.88
N ARG A 2 -32.91 44.12 57.94
CA ARG A 2 -31.87 43.98 56.90
C ARG A 2 -32.26 42.83 55.94
N ASN A 3 -32.61 43.20 54.71
CA ASN A 3 -32.82 42.22 53.64
C ASN A 3 -31.49 41.72 53.14
N ASN A 4 -31.09 40.53 53.55
CA ASN A 4 -30.00 39.83 52.93
C ASN A 4 -30.47 39.17 51.64
N ARG A 5 -30.19 39.79 50.52
CA ARG A 5 -30.32 39.16 49.23
C ARG A 5 -29.07 38.34 48.98
N VAL A 6 -29.18 37.05 49.13
CA VAL A 6 -28.16 36.10 48.75
C VAL A 6 -28.19 36.00 47.23
N LEU A 7 -27.17 36.54 46.58
CA LEU A 7 -26.91 36.35 45.15
C LEU A 7 -26.30 34.96 44.97
N VAL A 8 -27.13 34.04 44.49
CA VAL A 8 -26.62 32.73 44.04
C VAL A 8 -26.03 32.95 42.64
N VAL A 9 -24.70 32.96 42.58
CA VAL A 9 -23.97 32.94 41.31
C VAL A 9 -23.93 31.51 40.82
N ALA A 10 -24.80 31.22 39.86
CA ALA A 10 -24.76 29.94 39.16
C ALA A 10 -23.55 29.93 38.22
N SER A 11 -22.49 29.24 38.61
CA SER A 11 -21.35 28.97 37.74
C SER A 11 -21.75 27.92 36.72
N ILE A 12 -22.01 28.36 35.49
CA ILE A 12 -22.18 27.46 34.34
C ILE A 12 -20.78 27.01 33.93
N ALA A 13 -20.40 25.81 34.35
CA ALA A 13 -19.22 25.13 33.82
C ALA A 13 -19.50 24.72 32.38
N LEU A 14 -18.94 25.47 31.44
CA LEU A 14 -18.94 25.10 30.02
C LEU A 14 -17.97 23.97 29.84
N ALA A 15 -18.43 22.73 29.86
CA ALA A 15 -17.65 21.57 29.50
C ALA A 15 -17.45 21.61 27.97
N THR A 16 -16.36 22.16 27.52
CA THR A 16 -15.90 22.01 26.14
C THR A 16 -15.47 20.55 25.95
N VAL A 17 -16.37 19.75 25.41
CA VAL A 17 -16.04 18.42 24.89
C VAL A 17 -15.17 18.66 23.66
N LEU A 18 -13.86 18.55 23.81
CA LEU A 18 -12.96 18.35 22.68
C LEU A 18 -13.32 17.00 22.08
N ALA A 19 -14.12 17.02 21.04
CA ALA A 19 -14.23 15.89 20.14
C ALA A 19 -12.87 15.73 19.46
N MET A 20 -12.04 14.85 20.00
CA MET A 20 -10.87 14.36 19.28
C MET A 20 -11.43 13.59 18.08
N ALA A 21 -11.45 14.24 16.93
CA ALA A 21 -11.59 13.56 15.67
C ALA A 21 -10.36 12.68 15.54
N SER A 22 -10.47 11.42 15.96
CA SER A 22 -9.52 10.38 15.59
C SER A 22 -9.67 10.22 14.08
N GLY A 23 -8.87 10.99 13.32
CA GLY A 23 -8.69 10.76 11.91
C GLY A 23 -8.17 9.33 11.79
N ALA A 24 -9.02 8.41 11.34
CA ALA A 24 -8.58 7.10 10.95
C ALA A 24 -7.53 7.33 9.86
N LEU A 25 -6.25 7.12 10.19
CA LEU A 25 -5.19 7.07 9.20
C LEU A 25 -5.59 5.94 8.25
N ALA A 26 -5.94 6.29 7.01
CA ALA A 26 -6.23 5.32 5.99
C ALA A 26 -5.02 4.40 5.87
N GLN A 27 -5.21 3.10 6.13
CA GLN A 27 -4.15 2.13 5.92
C GLN A 27 -3.77 2.15 4.45
N PRO A 28 -2.46 2.08 4.12
CA PRO A 28 -2.06 2.01 2.73
C PRO A 28 -2.71 0.80 2.06
N SER A 29 -3.11 0.95 0.79
CA SER A 29 -3.71 -0.12 -0.02
C SER A 29 -2.72 -1.23 -0.39
N TRP A 30 -1.54 -1.22 0.20
CA TRP A 30 -0.46 -2.18 -0.03
C TRP A 30 0.32 -2.45 1.26
N LYS A 31 0.96 -3.61 1.29
CA LYS A 31 1.80 -4.04 2.41
C LYS A 31 3.03 -4.77 1.89
N HIS A 32 4.21 -4.36 2.33
CA HIS A 32 5.45 -5.11 2.13
C HIS A 32 5.45 -6.31 3.07
N VAL A 33 5.50 -7.52 2.53
CA VAL A 33 5.33 -8.75 3.31
C VAL A 33 6.61 -9.57 3.44
N GLY A 34 7.66 -9.23 2.73
CA GLY A 34 8.95 -9.90 2.83
C GLY A 34 9.80 -9.77 1.59
N SER A 35 10.84 -10.59 1.52
CA SER A 35 11.73 -10.69 0.38
C SER A 35 12.19 -12.12 0.14
N LEU A 36 12.41 -12.46 -1.11
CA LEU A 36 13.06 -13.71 -1.52
C LEU A 36 14.24 -13.38 -2.43
N GLY A 37 15.45 -13.54 -1.93
CA GLY A 37 16.65 -13.06 -2.61
C GLY A 37 16.61 -11.55 -2.80
N GLN A 38 16.78 -11.09 -4.03
CA GLN A 38 16.70 -9.66 -4.37
C GLN A 38 15.28 -9.17 -4.69
N ARG A 39 14.30 -10.07 -4.67
CA ARG A 39 12.91 -9.75 -4.98
C ARG A 39 12.16 -9.34 -3.72
N GLN A 40 11.56 -8.17 -3.74
CA GLN A 40 10.65 -7.71 -2.70
C GLN A 40 9.24 -8.21 -2.98
N LEU A 41 8.52 -8.59 -1.94
CA LEU A 41 7.18 -9.15 -2.03
C LEU A 41 6.19 -8.17 -1.41
N VAL A 42 5.21 -7.75 -2.19
CA VAL A 42 4.20 -6.78 -1.80
C VAL A 42 2.81 -7.31 -2.09
N VAL A 43 1.90 -7.14 -1.14
CA VAL A 43 0.48 -7.42 -1.34
C VAL A 43 -0.26 -6.10 -1.50
N VAL A 44 -1.10 -6.02 -2.52
CA VAL A 44 -1.98 -4.87 -2.80
C VAL A 44 -3.43 -5.31 -2.75
N GLU A 45 -4.32 -4.38 -2.44
CA GLU A 45 -5.75 -4.65 -2.56
C GLU A 45 -6.12 -4.96 -4.02
N PRO A 46 -7.08 -5.86 -4.28
CA PRO A 46 -7.49 -6.21 -5.64
C PRO A 46 -7.90 -5.00 -6.49
N ALA A 47 -8.55 -4.01 -5.89
CA ALA A 47 -8.93 -2.77 -6.56
C ALA A 47 -7.73 -1.92 -7.00
N ALA A 48 -6.57 -2.08 -6.38
CA ALA A 48 -5.34 -1.36 -6.67
C ALA A 48 -4.39 -2.12 -7.62
N ALA A 49 -4.71 -3.34 -7.99
CA ALA A 49 -3.82 -4.23 -8.76
C ALA A 49 -3.46 -3.71 -10.17
N ALA A 50 -4.24 -2.80 -10.73
CA ALA A 50 -4.00 -2.16 -12.01
C ALA A 50 -3.69 -0.64 -11.88
N ASP A 51 -3.54 -0.13 -10.68
CA ASP A 51 -3.20 1.27 -10.43
C ASP A 51 -1.68 1.47 -10.50
N SER A 52 -1.19 1.91 -11.65
CA SER A 52 0.24 2.09 -11.90
C SER A 52 0.91 3.06 -10.93
N ASP A 53 0.24 4.14 -10.55
CA ASP A 53 0.81 5.13 -9.64
C ASP A 53 0.97 4.57 -8.22
N LEU A 54 -0.03 3.84 -7.76
CA LEU A 54 0.01 3.18 -6.46
C LEU A 54 1.08 2.09 -6.43
N LEU A 55 1.18 1.27 -7.48
CA LEU A 55 2.19 0.22 -7.58
C LEU A 55 3.61 0.80 -7.60
N ARG A 56 3.84 1.92 -8.29
CA ARG A 56 5.14 2.62 -8.27
C ARG A 56 5.49 3.17 -6.89
N LYS A 57 4.52 3.73 -6.17
CA LYS A 57 4.71 4.20 -4.79
C LYS A 57 5.06 3.05 -3.85
N ALA A 58 4.34 1.94 -3.95
CA ALA A 58 4.61 0.76 -3.16
C ALA A 58 6.00 0.16 -3.46
N ALA A 59 6.39 0.13 -4.73
CA ALA A 59 7.73 -0.30 -5.14
C ALA A 59 8.81 0.61 -4.58
N ALA A 60 8.64 1.92 -4.67
CA ALA A 60 9.61 2.88 -4.13
C ALA A 60 9.80 2.71 -2.61
N ALA A 61 8.73 2.39 -1.88
CA ALA A 61 8.80 2.13 -0.44
C ALA A 61 9.49 0.79 -0.12
N ALA A 62 9.38 -0.21 -0.98
CA ALA A 62 10.00 -1.52 -0.79
C ALA A 62 11.45 -1.58 -1.26
N CYS A 63 11.87 -0.71 -2.17
CA CYS A 63 13.21 -0.67 -2.73
C CYS A 63 14.17 0.18 -1.88
N ILE A 64 15.42 -0.27 -1.80
CA ILE A 64 16.50 0.53 -1.22
C ILE A 64 16.96 1.55 -2.26
N PRO A 65 17.00 2.86 -1.95
CA PRO A 65 17.47 3.88 -2.88
C PRO A 65 18.88 3.57 -3.41
N GLY A 66 19.09 3.77 -4.70
CA GLY A 66 20.40 3.59 -5.35
C GLY A 66 20.79 2.13 -5.63
N GLN A 67 19.95 1.17 -5.32
CA GLN A 67 20.21 -0.25 -5.59
C GLN A 67 19.26 -0.81 -6.66
N PRO A 68 19.68 -1.83 -7.43
CA PRO A 68 18.78 -2.60 -8.26
C PRO A 68 17.63 -3.17 -7.43
N CYS A 69 16.43 -3.16 -7.97
CA CYS A 69 15.26 -3.62 -7.24
C CYS A 69 14.29 -4.32 -8.16
N VAL A 70 13.78 -5.45 -7.70
CA VAL A 70 12.66 -6.17 -8.30
C VAL A 70 11.58 -6.30 -7.25
N VAL A 71 10.37 -5.86 -7.57
CA VAL A 71 9.22 -5.98 -6.69
C VAL A 71 8.13 -6.78 -7.40
N ALA A 72 7.64 -7.80 -6.74
CA ALA A 72 6.54 -8.60 -7.23
C ALA A 72 5.31 -8.36 -6.37
N PHE A 73 4.15 -8.24 -7.01
CA PHE A 73 2.89 -7.89 -6.38
C PHE A 73 1.85 -9.00 -6.49
N TRP A 74 1.18 -9.25 -5.40
CA TRP A 74 0.01 -10.14 -5.32
C TRP A 74 -1.17 -9.39 -4.71
N SER A 75 -2.37 -9.88 -4.96
CA SER A 75 -3.59 -9.38 -4.31
C SER A 75 -4.14 -10.33 -3.24
N ASP A 76 -3.56 -11.52 -3.13
CA ASP A 76 -3.91 -12.52 -2.12
C ASP A 76 -2.65 -12.94 -1.38
N ILE A 77 -2.63 -12.71 -0.08
CA ILE A 77 -1.48 -13.08 0.76
C ILE A 77 -1.23 -14.60 0.76
N ALA A 78 -2.26 -15.41 0.58
CA ALA A 78 -2.12 -16.87 0.51
C ALA A 78 -1.32 -17.33 -0.72
N GLU A 79 -1.25 -16.51 -1.77
CA GLU A 79 -0.54 -16.80 -3.01
C GLU A 79 0.89 -16.23 -3.02
N VAL A 80 1.31 -15.54 -1.97
CA VAL A 80 2.68 -15.02 -1.88
C VAL A 80 3.63 -16.16 -1.56
N PRO A 81 4.72 -16.35 -2.35
CA PRO A 81 5.66 -17.42 -2.10
C PRO A 81 6.46 -17.20 -0.81
N SER A 82 6.76 -18.28 -0.12
CA SER A 82 7.66 -18.28 1.06
C SER A 82 9.04 -18.85 0.75
N SER A 83 9.24 -19.41 -0.43
CA SER A 83 10.49 -20.00 -0.87
C SER A 83 10.64 -19.94 -2.39
N ILE A 84 11.87 -20.13 -2.87
CA ILE A 84 12.21 -20.25 -4.29
C ILE A 84 12.45 -21.71 -4.62
N PRO A 85 12.01 -22.22 -5.80
CA PRO A 85 11.25 -21.52 -6.84
C PRO A 85 9.77 -21.33 -6.49
N MET A 86 9.17 -20.31 -7.07
CA MET A 86 7.72 -20.11 -6.98
C MET A 86 6.98 -21.25 -7.70
N SER A 87 5.84 -21.66 -7.15
CA SER A 87 4.93 -22.56 -7.84
C SER A 87 4.29 -21.88 -9.07
N ALA A 88 3.80 -22.68 -10.02
CA ALA A 88 3.06 -22.15 -11.17
C ALA A 88 1.83 -21.34 -10.73
N THR A 89 1.12 -21.77 -9.70
CA THR A 89 -0.03 -21.07 -9.14
C THR A 89 0.36 -19.70 -8.58
N GLN A 90 1.44 -19.62 -7.82
CA GLN A 90 1.95 -18.36 -7.26
C GLN A 90 2.39 -17.40 -8.37
N GLN A 91 3.04 -17.91 -9.40
CA GLN A 91 3.46 -17.11 -10.55
C GLN A 91 2.27 -16.57 -11.35
N GLN A 92 1.24 -17.37 -11.55
CA GLN A 92 0.01 -16.94 -12.22
C GLN A 92 -0.82 -15.94 -11.40
N ALA A 93 -0.73 -16.02 -10.08
CA ALA A 93 -1.42 -15.10 -9.17
C ALA A 93 -0.76 -13.72 -9.07
N MET A 94 0.47 -13.58 -9.54
CA MET A 94 1.19 -12.31 -9.53
C MET A 94 0.45 -11.28 -10.41
N VAL A 95 0.14 -10.12 -9.84
CA VAL A 95 -0.66 -9.08 -10.52
C VAL A 95 0.19 -8.01 -11.19
N ALA A 96 1.41 -7.80 -10.73
CA ALA A 96 2.34 -6.85 -11.31
C ALA A 96 3.79 -7.18 -10.92
N GLN A 97 4.72 -6.64 -11.69
CA GLN A 97 6.15 -6.70 -11.41
C GLN A 97 6.79 -5.36 -11.74
N TYR A 98 7.59 -4.86 -10.81
CA TYR A 98 8.38 -3.65 -10.99
C TYR A 98 9.86 -3.97 -11.00
N ILE A 99 10.59 -3.39 -11.94
CA ILE A 99 12.03 -3.57 -12.07
C ILE A 99 12.67 -2.19 -12.20
N ARG A 100 13.73 -1.96 -11.42
CA ARG A 100 14.52 -0.74 -11.50
C ARG A 100 16.01 -1.07 -11.55
N ASN A 101 16.71 -0.44 -12.48
CA ASN A 101 18.16 -0.45 -12.54
C ASN A 101 18.67 0.99 -12.37
N PRO A 102 19.25 1.34 -11.21
CA PRO A 102 19.69 2.70 -10.95
C PRO A 102 20.92 3.10 -11.77
N VAL A 103 21.71 2.15 -12.28
CA VAL A 103 22.89 2.45 -13.09
C VAL A 103 22.49 2.96 -14.47
N SER A 104 21.51 2.31 -15.11
CA SER A 104 21.00 2.75 -16.43
C SER A 104 19.84 3.74 -16.32
N GLY A 105 19.26 3.94 -15.13
CA GLY A 105 18.02 4.67 -14.93
C GLY A 105 16.78 3.97 -15.47
N ALA A 106 16.91 2.74 -15.95
CA ALA A 106 15.79 1.97 -16.48
C ALA A 106 14.81 1.60 -15.37
N GLU A 107 13.53 1.83 -15.64
CA GLU A 107 12.41 1.49 -14.76
C GLU A 107 11.30 0.89 -15.62
N GLU A 108 10.77 -0.25 -15.20
CA GLU A 108 9.70 -0.94 -15.91
C GLU A 108 8.66 -1.45 -14.92
N LEU A 109 7.40 -1.18 -15.21
CA LEU A 109 6.26 -1.75 -14.50
C LEU A 109 5.45 -2.60 -15.48
N LEU A 110 5.36 -3.90 -15.19
CA LEU A 110 4.56 -4.85 -15.94
C LEU A 110 3.30 -5.18 -15.17
N LEU A 111 2.16 -4.92 -15.77
CA LEU A 111 0.86 -5.34 -15.25
C LEU A 111 0.48 -6.69 -15.83
N LYS A 112 -0.40 -7.42 -15.15
CA LYS A 112 -0.93 -8.68 -15.67
C LYS A 112 -1.65 -8.45 -17.00
N CYS A 113 -1.40 -9.32 -17.96
CA CYS A 113 -2.09 -9.27 -19.24
C CYS A 113 -3.59 -9.43 -19.07
N ALA A 114 -4.36 -8.47 -19.58
CA ALA A 114 -5.80 -8.62 -19.72
C ALA A 114 -6.12 -9.52 -20.92
N SER A 115 -7.23 -10.26 -20.85
CA SER A 115 -7.75 -11.00 -22.00
C SER A 115 -7.97 -10.03 -23.17
N GLY A 116 -7.36 -10.31 -24.34
CA GLY A 116 -7.44 -9.43 -25.49
C GLY A 116 -6.41 -8.32 -25.55
N SER A 117 -5.40 -8.32 -24.68
CA SER A 117 -4.25 -7.41 -24.81
C SER A 117 -3.59 -7.58 -26.17
N PRO A 118 -3.25 -6.47 -26.87
CA PRO A 118 -2.65 -6.56 -28.19
C PRO A 118 -1.33 -7.34 -28.14
N ALA A 119 -1.09 -8.16 -29.19
CA ALA A 119 0.17 -8.86 -29.35
C ALA A 119 1.32 -7.84 -29.41
N GLY A 120 2.32 -8.01 -28.52
CA GLY A 120 3.48 -7.12 -28.40
C GLY A 120 3.41 -6.11 -27.25
N GLY A 121 2.30 -6.03 -26.50
CA GLY A 121 2.24 -5.31 -25.23
C GLY A 121 3.11 -5.99 -24.17
N LYS A 122 3.92 -5.23 -23.44
CA LYS A 122 4.69 -5.75 -22.31
C LYS A 122 3.77 -5.94 -21.12
N CYS A 123 3.46 -7.16 -20.80
CA CYS A 123 2.65 -7.51 -19.63
C CYS A 123 3.12 -8.85 -19.03
N LEU A 124 2.73 -9.10 -17.78
CA LEU A 124 2.92 -10.41 -17.15
C LEU A 124 1.97 -11.43 -17.78
N ARG A 125 2.49 -12.59 -18.06
CA ARG A 125 1.71 -13.73 -18.59
C ARG A 125 1.57 -14.81 -17.51
#